data_622b6b9db17a7ca00463abf4dc6aefb0
#
_entry.id   622b6b9db17a7ca00463abf4dc6aefb0
#
_cell.length_a   1.000
_cell.length_b   1.000
_cell.length_c   1.000
_cell.angle_alpha   90.00
_cell.angle_beta   90.00
_cell.angle_gamma   90.00
#
_symmetry.space_group_name_H-M   'P 1'
#
loop_
_entity.id
_entity.type
_entity.pdbx_description
1 polymer ?
#
loop_
_entity_poly.entity_id
_entity_poly.type
_entity_poly.pdbx_seq_one_letter_code
_entity_poly.pdbx_strand_id
1 'polypeptide(L)'
;VDAVKGVSFHIDKGETVALVGESGSGKSVTAMSLMRLIENAGGEIVGGDISLRGRSNNVVDIHSQTESAMQDIRGADVSMIFQEPMTSLNPVLPIGFQISEAIMRHQNKSKNKAMKIALETLRLVRVPEPESRLGQYPHNLSGGMRQRVMIAMALCCRPSLMIADEPTTALDVTIQAQILDLMKLLQEEIGMSVLFITHDMAVVAEVADRICVMFQGEIVEQGSVYEIFENPTHAYTRSLLAAVPRLGSMAEKEHPEKFPIDKMKDTFEPGELRG
;
A
#
# COMPACT_ATOMS: atom_id res chain seq x y z
N VAL A 1 -18.89 -14.29 -3.53
CA VAL A 1 -19.10 -13.09 -2.67
C VAL A 1 -18.41 -11.93 -3.34
N ASP A 2 -19.14 -10.85 -3.59
CA ASP A 2 -18.57 -9.63 -4.18
C ASP A 2 -17.81 -8.88 -3.08
N ALA A 3 -16.49 -9.00 -3.10
CA ALA A 3 -15.62 -8.35 -2.13
C ALA A 3 -15.41 -6.85 -2.44
N VAL A 4 -15.55 -6.47 -3.72
CA VAL A 4 -15.48 -5.09 -4.22
C VAL A 4 -16.67 -4.87 -5.16
N LYS A 5 -17.41 -3.78 -4.96
CA LYS A 5 -18.69 -3.52 -5.61
C LYS A 5 -18.64 -2.21 -6.42
N GLY A 6 -17.84 -2.21 -7.48
CA GLY A 6 -17.79 -1.07 -8.40
C GLY A 6 -17.18 0.20 -7.81
N VAL A 7 -15.95 0.11 -7.31
CA VAL A 7 -15.18 1.27 -6.82
C VAL A 7 -14.57 2.06 -7.98
N SER A 8 -14.53 3.40 -7.84
CA SER A 8 -13.89 4.29 -8.81
C SER A 8 -13.04 5.33 -8.08
N PHE A 9 -11.76 5.38 -8.39
CA PHE A 9 -10.83 6.40 -7.91
C PHE A 9 -9.65 6.53 -8.88
N HIS A 10 -8.87 7.57 -8.72
CA HIS A 10 -7.62 7.76 -9.48
C HIS A 10 -6.49 8.16 -8.53
N ILE A 11 -5.28 8.05 -9.01
CA ILE A 11 -4.06 8.50 -8.32
C ILE A 11 -3.28 9.34 -9.32
N ASP A 12 -3.05 10.59 -8.98
CA ASP A 12 -2.26 11.48 -9.82
C ASP A 12 -0.77 11.19 -9.68
N LYS A 13 0.01 11.66 -10.65
CA LYS A 13 1.46 11.46 -10.64
C LYS A 13 2.10 12.12 -9.42
N GLY A 14 2.83 11.35 -8.63
CA GLY A 14 3.49 11.81 -7.42
C GLY A 14 2.56 11.98 -6.21
N GLU A 15 1.29 11.60 -6.34
CA GLU A 15 0.29 11.67 -5.27
C GLU A 15 0.35 10.43 -4.38
N THR A 16 0.07 10.62 -3.09
CA THR A 16 -0.25 9.54 -2.15
C THR A 16 -1.76 9.54 -1.88
N VAL A 17 -2.44 8.48 -2.33
CA VAL A 17 -3.85 8.24 -2.01
C VAL A 17 -3.92 7.16 -0.93
N ALA A 18 -4.59 7.47 0.19
CA ALA A 18 -4.86 6.48 1.23
C ALA A 18 -6.20 5.78 0.97
N LEU A 19 -6.20 4.46 0.97
CA LEU A 19 -7.40 3.63 0.96
C LEU A 19 -7.62 3.09 2.37
N VAL A 20 -8.65 3.59 3.06
CA VAL A 20 -8.90 3.32 4.47
C VAL A 20 -10.23 2.60 4.71
N GLY A 21 -10.34 1.91 5.83
CA GLY A 21 -11.56 1.20 6.24
C GLY A 21 -11.23 0.04 7.16
N GLU A 22 -12.25 -0.59 7.74
CA GLU A 22 -12.10 -1.76 8.61
C GLU A 22 -11.54 -2.98 7.87
N SER A 23 -11.06 -3.97 8.63
CA SER A 23 -10.70 -5.29 8.08
C SER A 23 -11.89 -5.91 7.36
N GLY A 24 -11.65 -6.47 6.17
CA GLY A 24 -12.71 -7.05 5.34
C GLY A 24 -13.50 -6.05 4.49
N SER A 25 -13.19 -4.74 4.50
CA SER A 25 -13.89 -3.75 3.65
C SER A 25 -13.58 -3.87 2.15
N GLY A 26 -12.58 -4.67 1.75
CA GLY A 26 -12.21 -4.90 0.35
C GLY A 26 -10.89 -4.24 -0.11
N LYS A 27 -10.17 -3.52 0.78
CA LYS A 27 -8.94 -2.76 0.44
C LYS A 27 -7.86 -3.62 -0.23
N SER A 28 -7.45 -4.71 0.42
CA SER A 28 -6.42 -5.61 -0.12
C SER A 28 -6.89 -6.33 -1.38
N VAL A 29 -8.18 -6.63 -1.50
CA VAL A 29 -8.77 -7.18 -2.73
C VAL A 29 -8.67 -6.17 -3.87
N THR A 30 -8.96 -4.89 -3.61
CA THR A 30 -8.78 -3.80 -4.58
C THR A 30 -7.31 -3.70 -5.02
N ALA A 31 -6.36 -3.71 -4.07
CA ALA A 31 -4.93 -3.69 -4.38
C ALA A 31 -4.48 -4.89 -5.23
N MET A 32 -4.91 -6.10 -4.87
CA MET A 32 -4.60 -7.30 -5.64
C MET A 32 -5.24 -7.29 -7.03
N SER A 33 -6.41 -6.66 -7.18
CA SER A 33 -7.07 -6.50 -8.48
C SER A 33 -6.30 -5.55 -9.40
N LEU A 34 -5.74 -4.46 -8.87
CA LEU A 34 -4.86 -3.54 -9.63
C LEU A 34 -3.64 -4.26 -10.21
N MET A 35 -3.16 -5.30 -9.55
CA MET A 35 -2.05 -6.14 -10.01
C MET A 35 -2.50 -7.45 -10.67
N ARG A 36 -3.80 -7.70 -10.80
CA ARG A 36 -4.39 -8.98 -11.25
C ARG A 36 -3.85 -10.20 -10.49
N LEU A 37 -3.49 -10.01 -9.22
CA LEU A 37 -3.07 -11.11 -8.35
C LEU A 37 -4.26 -11.85 -7.75
N ILE A 38 -5.44 -11.23 -7.76
CA ILE A 38 -6.68 -11.83 -7.23
C ILE A 38 -7.06 -13.11 -7.99
N GLU A 39 -6.75 -13.19 -9.28
CA GLU A 39 -7.00 -14.37 -10.11
C GLU A 39 -6.23 -15.60 -9.58
N ASN A 40 -5.01 -15.42 -9.09
CA ASN A 40 -4.20 -16.48 -8.47
C ASN A 40 -4.77 -16.95 -7.12
N ALA A 41 -5.58 -16.12 -6.47
CA ALA A 41 -6.26 -16.45 -5.22
C ALA A 41 -7.67 -17.04 -5.46
N GLY A 42 -8.04 -17.33 -6.71
CA GLY A 42 -9.34 -17.88 -7.08
C GLY A 42 -10.45 -16.83 -7.17
N GLY A 43 -10.13 -15.54 -7.19
CA GLY A 43 -11.05 -14.45 -7.45
C GLY A 43 -11.12 -14.11 -8.94
N GLU A 44 -12.09 -13.28 -9.31
CA GLU A 44 -12.32 -12.81 -10.68
C GLU A 44 -12.65 -11.32 -10.67
N ILE A 45 -12.13 -10.58 -11.67
CA ILE A 45 -12.55 -9.20 -11.96
C ILE A 45 -13.70 -9.28 -12.95
N VAL A 46 -14.93 -9.09 -12.45
CA VAL A 46 -16.16 -9.28 -13.24
C VAL A 46 -16.49 -8.08 -14.12
N GLY A 47 -15.84 -6.92 -13.94
CA GLY A 47 -16.06 -5.73 -14.75
C GLY A 47 -15.31 -4.52 -14.24
N GLY A 48 -15.42 -3.41 -14.99
CA GLY A 48 -14.71 -2.15 -14.74
C GLY A 48 -13.39 -2.06 -15.52
N ASP A 49 -12.78 -0.86 -15.48
CA ASP A 49 -11.55 -0.55 -16.19
C ASP A 49 -10.44 -0.21 -15.20
N ILE A 50 -9.25 -0.74 -15.43
CA ILE A 50 -8.06 -0.44 -14.64
C ILE A 50 -6.97 0.10 -15.57
N SER A 51 -6.76 1.41 -15.55
CA SER A 51 -5.77 2.08 -16.38
C SER A 51 -4.51 2.43 -15.58
N LEU A 52 -3.35 1.98 -16.02
CA LEU A 52 -2.06 2.31 -15.45
C LEU A 52 -1.23 3.12 -16.43
N ARG A 53 -0.71 4.26 -15.99
CA ARG A 53 0.32 5.01 -16.72
C ARG A 53 1.70 4.51 -16.31
N GLY A 54 2.35 3.76 -17.19
CA GLY A 54 3.68 3.20 -16.97
C GLY A 54 4.79 4.27 -17.02
N ARG A 55 6.01 3.85 -16.68
CA ARG A 55 7.21 4.71 -16.70
C ARG A 55 7.51 5.33 -18.06
N SER A 56 7.14 4.66 -19.14
CA SER A 56 7.27 5.17 -20.52
C SER A 56 6.15 6.15 -20.91
N ASN A 57 5.33 6.59 -19.95
CA ASN A 57 4.18 7.48 -20.13
C ASN A 57 3.07 6.91 -21.05
N ASN A 58 3.10 5.62 -21.37
CA ASN A 58 2.02 4.92 -22.04
C ASN A 58 0.93 4.54 -21.02
N VAL A 59 -0.32 4.61 -21.44
CA VAL A 59 -1.46 4.13 -20.64
C VAL A 59 -1.77 2.70 -21.08
N VAL A 60 -1.85 1.82 -20.11
CA VAL A 60 -2.12 0.40 -20.30
C VAL A 60 -3.40 0.06 -19.56
N ASP A 61 -4.34 -0.59 -20.24
CA ASP A 61 -5.48 -1.21 -19.59
C ASP A 61 -5.03 -2.57 -19.00
N ILE A 62 -5.02 -2.65 -17.68
CA ILE A 62 -4.55 -3.82 -16.93
C ILE A 62 -5.46 -5.03 -17.16
N HIS A 63 -6.78 -4.81 -17.27
CA HIS A 63 -7.73 -5.89 -17.41
C HIS A 63 -7.54 -6.69 -18.73
N SER A 64 -7.20 -5.98 -19.81
CA SER A 64 -7.02 -6.57 -21.14
C SER A 64 -5.65 -7.23 -21.37
N GLN A 65 -4.69 -7.09 -20.42
CA GLN A 65 -3.34 -7.60 -20.61
C GLN A 65 -3.26 -9.12 -20.53
N THR A 66 -2.35 -9.71 -21.33
CA THR A 66 -1.97 -11.12 -21.16
C THR A 66 -1.16 -11.31 -19.87
N GLU A 67 -1.12 -12.53 -19.31
CA GLU A 67 -0.32 -12.79 -18.12
C GLU A 67 1.19 -12.51 -18.36
N SER A 68 1.69 -12.79 -19.55
CA SER A 68 3.06 -12.43 -19.93
C SER A 68 3.31 -10.92 -19.86
N ALA A 69 2.38 -10.11 -20.34
CA ALA A 69 2.48 -8.64 -20.25
C ALA A 69 2.38 -8.18 -18.79
N MET A 70 1.51 -8.80 -17.98
CA MET A 70 1.41 -8.49 -16.56
C MET A 70 2.71 -8.80 -15.81
N GLN A 71 3.44 -9.87 -16.16
CA GLN A 71 4.74 -10.16 -15.58
C GLN A 71 5.81 -9.10 -15.91
N ASP A 72 5.67 -8.38 -17.01
CA ASP A 72 6.56 -7.26 -17.36
C ASP A 72 6.15 -5.97 -16.64
N ILE A 73 4.87 -5.79 -16.34
CA ILE A 73 4.31 -4.64 -15.61
C ILE A 73 4.58 -4.76 -14.10
N ARG A 74 4.32 -5.93 -13.52
CA ARG A 74 4.54 -6.20 -12.09
C ARG A 74 6.03 -6.12 -11.75
N GLY A 75 6.37 -5.30 -10.76
CA GLY A 75 7.76 -5.04 -10.35
C GLY A 75 8.48 -3.98 -11.18
N ALA A 76 8.03 -3.69 -12.40
CA ALA A 76 8.58 -2.65 -13.26
C ALA A 76 7.81 -1.33 -13.16
N ASP A 77 6.53 -1.33 -13.52
CA ASP A 77 5.67 -0.15 -13.54
C ASP A 77 4.81 -0.04 -12.28
N VAL A 78 4.36 -1.15 -11.73
CA VAL A 78 3.66 -1.23 -10.44
C VAL A 78 4.36 -2.21 -9.51
N SER A 79 4.57 -1.83 -8.26
CA SER A 79 5.12 -2.69 -7.21
C SER A 79 4.19 -2.73 -5.99
N MET A 80 4.36 -3.75 -5.15
CA MET A 80 3.53 -3.90 -3.95
C MET A 80 4.40 -4.30 -2.75
N ILE A 81 4.12 -3.65 -1.62
CA ILE A 81 4.56 -4.07 -0.29
C ILE A 81 3.36 -4.77 0.36
N PHE A 82 3.52 -6.04 0.69
CA PHE A 82 2.48 -6.85 1.31
C PHE A 82 2.47 -6.67 2.83
N GLN A 83 1.33 -6.93 3.45
CA GLN A 83 1.09 -6.76 4.88
C GLN A 83 2.06 -7.53 5.79
N GLU A 84 2.54 -8.72 5.36
CA GLU A 84 3.42 -9.54 6.17
C GLU A 84 4.85 -9.61 5.62
N PRO A 85 5.84 -8.96 6.29
CA PRO A 85 7.25 -9.03 5.88
C PRO A 85 7.85 -10.43 5.91
N MET A 86 7.31 -11.30 6.77
CA MET A 86 7.85 -12.65 6.97
C MET A 86 7.54 -13.59 5.81
N THR A 87 6.44 -13.37 5.11
CA THR A 87 6.00 -14.21 3.98
C THR A 87 6.48 -13.66 2.63
N SER A 88 6.83 -12.39 2.57
CA SER A 88 7.25 -11.71 1.33
C SER A 88 8.71 -11.96 0.96
N LEU A 89 9.57 -12.25 1.93
CA LEU A 89 10.98 -12.58 1.70
C LEU A 89 11.20 -14.09 1.69
N ASN A 90 11.82 -14.62 0.64
CA ASN A 90 12.17 -16.03 0.60
C ASN A 90 13.26 -16.34 1.65
N PRO A 91 12.99 -17.19 2.67
CA PRO A 91 13.90 -17.40 3.79
C PRO A 91 15.18 -18.15 3.42
N VAL A 92 15.20 -18.85 2.28
CA VAL A 92 16.34 -19.67 1.83
C VAL A 92 17.20 -18.97 0.76
N LEU A 93 16.89 -17.72 0.41
CA LEU A 93 17.65 -16.93 -0.55
C LEU A 93 18.30 -15.72 0.11
N PRO A 94 19.55 -15.38 -0.23
CA PRO A 94 20.20 -14.15 0.26
C PRO A 94 19.47 -12.89 -0.20
N ILE A 95 19.52 -11.84 0.63
CA ILE A 95 18.85 -10.56 0.36
C ILE A 95 19.29 -9.95 -0.98
N GLY A 96 20.59 -9.91 -1.23
CA GLY A 96 21.12 -9.34 -2.48
C GLY A 96 20.67 -10.11 -3.72
N PHE A 97 20.49 -11.43 -3.61
CA PHE A 97 19.97 -12.23 -4.71
C PHE A 97 18.52 -11.84 -5.03
N GLN A 98 17.64 -11.74 -4.01
CA GLN A 98 16.22 -11.43 -4.19
C GLN A 98 16.03 -10.05 -4.83
N ILE A 99 16.77 -9.03 -4.38
CA ILE A 99 16.69 -7.68 -4.99
C ILE A 99 17.27 -7.71 -6.42
N SER A 100 18.42 -8.35 -6.63
CA SER A 100 19.07 -8.37 -7.94
C SER A 100 18.30 -9.17 -9.00
N GLU A 101 17.51 -10.15 -8.60
CA GLU A 101 16.65 -10.93 -9.51
C GLU A 101 15.63 -10.03 -10.20
N ALA A 102 14.90 -9.18 -9.43
CA ALA A 102 13.96 -8.21 -9.99
C ALA A 102 14.65 -7.24 -10.95
N ILE A 103 15.85 -6.75 -10.61
CA ILE A 103 16.63 -5.85 -11.46
C ILE A 103 17.06 -6.53 -12.75
N MET A 104 17.54 -7.76 -12.69
CA MET A 104 17.91 -8.54 -13.88
C MET A 104 16.71 -8.77 -14.79
N ARG A 105 15.54 -9.12 -14.21
CA ARG A 105 14.30 -9.41 -14.95
C ARG A 105 13.77 -8.16 -15.67
N HIS A 106 13.71 -7.01 -14.99
CA HIS A 106 12.98 -5.83 -15.48
C HIS A 106 13.89 -4.75 -16.10
N GLN A 107 15.19 -4.75 -15.83
CA GLN A 107 16.12 -3.77 -16.38
C GLN A 107 17.16 -4.38 -17.33
N ASN A 108 17.07 -5.68 -17.61
CA ASN A 108 17.98 -6.41 -18.48
C ASN A 108 19.47 -6.17 -18.14
N LYS A 109 19.81 -6.16 -16.83
CA LYS A 109 21.16 -5.93 -16.34
C LYS A 109 21.88 -7.27 -16.09
N SER A 110 23.21 -7.28 -16.29
CA SER A 110 24.02 -8.41 -15.87
C SER A 110 24.01 -8.56 -14.34
N LYS A 111 24.23 -9.76 -13.82
CA LYS A 111 24.26 -10.09 -12.39
C LYS A 111 25.14 -9.11 -11.58
N ASN A 112 26.34 -8.79 -12.10
CA ASN A 112 27.26 -7.86 -11.40
C ASN A 112 26.72 -6.43 -11.33
N LYS A 113 26.05 -5.95 -12.39
CA LYS A 113 25.39 -4.65 -12.40
C LYS A 113 24.16 -4.63 -11.51
N ALA A 114 23.34 -5.69 -11.56
CA ALA A 114 22.16 -5.81 -10.69
C ALA A 114 22.53 -5.83 -9.21
N MET A 115 23.61 -6.53 -8.84
CA MET A 115 24.08 -6.57 -7.45
C MET A 115 24.58 -5.19 -6.97
N LYS A 116 25.21 -4.38 -7.84
CA LYS A 116 25.59 -3.01 -7.51
C LYS A 116 24.36 -2.13 -7.26
N ILE A 117 23.35 -2.22 -8.14
CA ILE A 117 22.09 -1.49 -7.97
C ILE A 117 21.37 -1.96 -6.68
N ALA A 118 21.37 -3.26 -6.37
CA ALA A 118 20.81 -3.78 -5.13
C ALA A 118 21.50 -3.18 -3.90
N LEU A 119 22.83 -3.06 -3.91
CA LEU A 119 23.58 -2.40 -2.85
C LEU A 119 23.19 -0.91 -2.71
N GLU A 120 23.13 -0.18 -3.82
CA GLU A 120 22.72 1.22 -3.83
C GLU A 120 21.28 1.39 -3.30
N THR A 121 20.37 0.47 -3.67
CA THR A 121 18.99 0.47 -3.17
C THR A 121 18.94 0.21 -1.65
N LEU A 122 19.75 -0.72 -1.11
CA LEU A 122 19.84 -0.95 0.33
C LEU A 122 20.37 0.28 1.09
N ARG A 123 21.30 1.03 0.50
CA ARG A 123 21.76 2.31 1.05
C ARG A 123 20.64 3.36 1.05
N LEU A 124 19.91 3.46 -0.07
CA LEU A 124 18.80 4.39 -0.25
C LEU A 124 17.71 4.17 0.82
N VAL A 125 17.36 2.91 1.12
CA VAL A 125 16.41 2.57 2.20
C VAL A 125 17.06 2.56 3.60
N ARG A 126 18.28 3.05 3.74
CA ARG A 126 19.01 3.20 5.01
C ARG A 126 19.17 1.89 5.79
N VAL A 127 19.42 0.77 5.11
CA VAL A 127 19.82 -0.48 5.77
C VAL A 127 21.25 -0.30 6.32
N PRO A 128 21.50 -0.54 7.62
CA PRO A 128 22.85 -0.41 8.20
C PRO A 128 23.79 -1.49 7.63
N GLU A 129 25.05 -1.12 7.36
CA GLU A 129 26.09 -2.01 6.81
C GLU A 129 25.62 -2.79 5.55
N PRO A 130 25.08 -2.15 4.52
CA PRO A 130 24.36 -2.80 3.43
C PRO A 130 25.24 -3.79 2.65
N GLU A 131 26.57 -3.58 2.61
CA GLU A 131 27.55 -4.50 2.00
C GLU A 131 27.52 -5.87 2.65
N SER A 132 27.49 -5.91 3.98
CA SER A 132 27.44 -7.17 4.73
C SER A 132 26.07 -7.84 4.64
N ARG A 133 24.98 -7.04 4.46
CA ARG A 133 23.63 -7.56 4.42
C ARG A 133 23.26 -8.22 3.09
N LEU A 134 23.92 -7.89 1.98
CA LEU A 134 23.66 -8.52 0.68
C LEU A 134 23.77 -10.05 0.71
N GLY A 135 24.74 -10.57 1.47
CA GLY A 135 24.96 -12.01 1.60
C GLY A 135 24.13 -12.69 2.69
N GLN A 136 23.38 -11.92 3.50
CA GLN A 136 22.59 -12.45 4.60
C GLN A 136 21.22 -12.93 4.13
N TYR A 137 20.60 -13.76 4.98
CA TYR A 137 19.25 -14.28 4.79
C TYR A 137 18.24 -13.47 5.61
N PRO A 138 16.94 -13.50 5.27
CA PRO A 138 15.91 -12.75 6.00
C PRO A 138 15.90 -13.00 7.51
N HIS A 139 16.13 -14.22 7.95
CA HIS A 139 16.15 -14.57 9.38
C HIS A 139 17.30 -13.94 10.18
N ASN A 140 18.35 -13.45 9.50
CA ASN A 140 19.46 -12.72 10.15
C ASN A 140 19.16 -11.23 10.39
N LEU A 141 18.00 -10.73 9.93
CA LEU A 141 17.62 -9.33 9.99
C LEU A 141 16.56 -9.08 11.07
N SER A 142 16.59 -7.90 11.71
CA SER A 142 15.51 -7.42 12.56
C SER A 142 14.23 -7.14 11.75
N GLY A 143 13.08 -7.00 12.42
CA GLY A 143 11.80 -6.68 11.77
C GLY A 143 11.87 -5.41 10.93
N GLY A 144 12.37 -4.31 11.48
CA GLY A 144 12.54 -3.06 10.74
C GLY A 144 13.55 -3.15 9.58
N MET A 145 14.59 -3.99 9.69
CA MET A 145 15.52 -4.24 8.57
C MET A 145 14.84 -5.05 7.46
N ARG A 146 14.04 -6.07 7.79
CA ARG A 146 13.25 -6.81 6.80
C ARG A 146 12.29 -5.90 6.06
N GLN A 147 11.61 -5.00 6.78
CA GLN A 147 10.71 -4.01 6.17
C GLN A 147 11.47 -3.12 5.18
N ARG A 148 12.64 -2.58 5.56
CA ARG A 148 13.48 -1.80 4.65
C ARG A 148 13.92 -2.58 3.42
N VAL A 149 14.23 -3.87 3.57
CA VAL A 149 14.58 -4.75 2.44
C VAL A 149 13.37 -4.96 1.52
N MET A 150 12.16 -5.14 2.06
CA MET A 150 10.94 -5.22 1.23
C MET A 150 10.68 -3.94 0.45
N ILE A 151 10.86 -2.78 1.10
CA ILE A 151 10.79 -1.48 0.43
C ILE A 151 11.86 -1.41 -0.68
N ALA A 152 13.09 -1.85 -0.41
CA ALA A 152 14.16 -1.92 -1.42
C ALA A 152 13.75 -2.79 -2.62
N MET A 153 13.17 -3.96 -2.39
CA MET A 153 12.68 -4.83 -3.45
C MET A 153 11.57 -4.17 -4.28
N ALA A 154 10.63 -3.50 -3.63
CA ALA A 154 9.55 -2.79 -4.32
C ALA A 154 10.08 -1.62 -5.17
N LEU A 155 11.14 -0.94 -4.73
CA LEU A 155 11.66 0.27 -5.38
C LEU A 155 12.83 0.04 -6.34
N CYS A 156 13.48 -1.12 -6.33
CA CYS A 156 14.71 -1.37 -7.10
C CYS A 156 14.56 -1.16 -8.59
N CYS A 157 13.33 -1.26 -9.11
CA CYS A 157 13.00 -0.98 -10.50
C CYS A 157 12.41 0.42 -10.75
N ARG A 158 12.29 1.27 -9.72
CA ARG A 158 11.70 2.61 -9.79
C ARG A 158 10.30 2.61 -10.44
N PRO A 159 9.31 1.99 -9.81
CA PRO A 159 7.95 1.90 -10.36
C PRO A 159 7.28 3.27 -10.48
N SER A 160 6.28 3.40 -11.35
CA SER A 160 5.41 4.59 -11.40
C SER A 160 4.37 4.59 -10.29
N LEU A 161 3.94 3.41 -9.82
CA LEU A 161 3.00 3.24 -8.73
C LEU A 161 3.54 2.21 -7.72
N MET A 162 3.55 2.57 -6.45
CA MET A 162 3.78 1.64 -5.34
C MET A 162 2.49 1.45 -4.55
N ILE A 163 2.08 0.20 -4.37
CA ILE A 163 0.97 -0.18 -3.50
C ILE A 163 1.57 -0.63 -2.17
N ALA A 164 1.22 0.03 -1.08
CA ALA A 164 1.69 -0.29 0.26
C ALA A 164 0.51 -0.78 1.11
N ASP A 165 0.37 -2.10 1.23
CA ASP A 165 -0.73 -2.72 1.98
C ASP A 165 -0.28 -2.95 3.43
N GLU A 166 -0.74 -2.10 4.32
CA GLU A 166 -0.41 -2.06 5.76
C GLU A 166 1.10 -2.16 6.04
N PRO A 167 1.94 -1.29 5.43
CA PRO A 167 3.38 -1.47 5.40
C PRO A 167 4.07 -1.32 6.77
N THR A 168 3.38 -0.83 7.77
CA THR A 168 3.91 -0.59 9.12
C THR A 168 3.23 -1.42 10.21
N THR A 169 2.27 -2.27 9.86
CA THR A 169 1.61 -3.18 10.79
C THR A 169 2.65 -4.12 11.42
N ALA A 170 2.57 -4.33 12.72
CA ALA A 170 3.51 -5.10 13.54
C ALA A 170 4.91 -4.46 13.75
N LEU A 171 5.07 -3.16 13.48
CA LEU A 171 6.26 -2.39 13.87
C LEU A 171 5.97 -1.57 15.14
N ASP A 172 7.01 -1.33 15.93
CA ASP A 172 6.90 -0.35 17.01
C ASP A 172 6.78 1.08 16.47
N VAL A 173 6.20 1.98 17.26
CA VAL A 173 5.88 3.36 16.85
C VAL A 173 7.10 4.12 16.32
N THR A 174 8.28 3.89 16.89
CA THR A 174 9.51 4.57 16.48
C THR A 174 9.98 4.10 15.11
N ILE A 175 9.95 2.80 14.86
CA ILE A 175 10.30 2.22 13.56
C ILE A 175 9.24 2.57 12.51
N GLN A 176 7.95 2.57 12.88
CA GLN A 176 6.85 3.01 12.01
C GLN A 176 7.11 4.43 11.48
N ALA A 177 7.33 5.41 12.36
CA ALA A 177 7.63 6.79 11.95
C ALA A 177 8.84 6.86 10.99
N GLN A 178 9.93 6.15 11.29
CA GLN A 178 11.11 6.09 10.41
C GLN A 178 10.82 5.48 9.03
N ILE A 179 9.91 4.52 8.93
CA ILE A 179 9.50 3.91 7.66
C ILE A 179 8.63 4.87 6.86
N LEU A 180 7.70 5.58 7.51
CA LEU A 180 6.84 6.56 6.85
C LEU A 180 7.65 7.73 6.29
N ASP A 181 8.56 8.31 7.08
CA ASP A 181 9.52 9.33 6.63
C ASP A 181 10.35 8.86 5.44
N LEU A 182 10.83 7.62 5.50
CA LEU A 182 11.59 7.01 4.41
C LEU A 182 10.75 6.89 3.14
N MET A 183 9.51 6.40 3.25
CA MET A 183 8.61 6.25 2.10
C MET A 183 8.30 7.59 1.43
N LYS A 184 8.05 8.64 2.23
CA LYS A 184 7.82 9.99 1.73
C LYS A 184 9.03 10.54 0.98
N LEU A 185 10.22 10.44 1.57
CA LEU A 185 11.47 10.87 0.92
C LEU A 185 11.69 10.12 -0.40
N LEU A 186 11.46 8.81 -0.44
CA LEU A 186 11.64 7.99 -1.63
C LEU A 186 10.60 8.31 -2.71
N GLN A 187 9.36 8.61 -2.33
CA GLN A 187 8.32 9.08 -3.24
C GLN A 187 8.74 10.37 -3.95
N GLU A 188 9.23 11.36 -3.19
CA GLU A 188 9.71 12.63 -3.73
C GLU A 188 10.94 12.43 -4.64
N GLU A 189 11.92 11.62 -4.23
CA GLU A 189 13.16 11.39 -4.98
C GLU A 189 12.93 10.62 -6.29
N ILE A 190 12.03 9.64 -6.28
CA ILE A 190 11.74 8.78 -7.45
C ILE A 190 10.67 9.40 -8.33
N GLY A 191 9.78 10.25 -7.75
CA GLY A 191 8.62 10.84 -8.43
C GLY A 191 7.52 9.82 -8.73
N MET A 192 7.40 8.78 -7.89
CA MET A 192 6.35 7.76 -8.01
C MET A 192 5.08 8.17 -7.28
N SER A 193 3.97 7.54 -7.62
CA SER A 193 2.71 7.64 -6.88
C SER A 193 2.58 6.50 -5.87
N VAL A 194 1.78 6.70 -4.81
CA VAL A 194 1.59 5.70 -3.76
C VAL A 194 0.11 5.46 -3.50
N LEU A 195 -0.31 4.20 -3.54
CA LEU A 195 -1.57 3.76 -2.94
C LEU A 195 -1.25 3.18 -1.56
N PHE A 196 -1.61 3.92 -0.52
CA PHE A 196 -1.32 3.57 0.87
C PHE A 196 -2.56 2.96 1.52
N ILE A 197 -2.51 1.68 1.88
CA ILE A 197 -3.63 0.97 2.50
C ILE A 197 -3.35 0.84 3.99
N THR A 198 -4.28 1.31 4.81
CA THR A 198 -4.20 1.20 6.26
C THR A 198 -5.58 1.35 6.90
N HIS A 199 -5.70 0.94 8.15
CA HIS A 199 -6.83 1.24 9.03
C HIS A 199 -6.49 2.34 10.05
N ASP A 200 -5.25 2.81 10.09
CA ASP A 200 -4.75 3.82 11.04
C ASP A 200 -4.87 5.23 10.46
N MET A 201 -5.90 5.97 10.90
CA MET A 201 -6.15 7.34 10.45
C MET A 201 -5.06 8.33 10.89
N ALA A 202 -4.30 8.05 11.96
CA ALA A 202 -3.19 8.93 12.37
C ALA A 202 -2.06 8.84 11.34
N VAL A 203 -1.75 7.64 10.85
CA VAL A 203 -0.79 7.43 9.75
C VAL A 203 -1.25 8.11 8.48
N VAL A 204 -2.54 8.01 8.15
CA VAL A 204 -3.12 8.65 6.95
C VAL A 204 -2.93 10.15 6.97
N ALA A 205 -3.18 10.80 8.13
CA ALA A 205 -2.99 12.25 8.28
C ALA A 205 -1.55 12.72 8.03
N GLU A 206 -0.57 11.82 8.21
CA GLU A 206 0.86 12.12 8.04
C GLU A 206 1.34 11.95 6.60
N VAL A 207 0.81 10.94 5.88
CA VAL A 207 1.39 10.52 4.60
C VAL A 207 0.53 10.79 3.37
N ALA A 208 -0.79 10.98 3.51
CA ALA A 208 -1.69 11.02 2.37
C ALA A 208 -1.98 12.46 1.90
N ASP A 209 -2.18 12.62 0.59
CA ASP A 209 -2.73 13.83 -0.02
C ASP A 209 -4.26 13.74 -0.11
N ARG A 210 -4.77 12.56 -0.48
CA ARG A 210 -6.20 12.24 -0.59
C ARG A 210 -6.54 10.92 0.08
N ILE A 211 -7.80 10.79 0.47
CA ILE A 211 -8.35 9.62 1.16
C ILE A 211 -9.53 9.07 0.38
N CYS A 212 -9.56 7.76 0.20
CA CYS A 212 -10.73 6.99 -0.21
C CYS A 212 -11.16 6.12 0.96
N VAL A 213 -12.35 6.35 1.48
CA VAL A 213 -12.93 5.58 2.60
C VAL A 213 -13.74 4.43 2.04
N MET A 214 -13.33 3.20 2.37
CA MET A 214 -13.94 1.98 1.85
C MET A 214 -14.72 1.24 2.95
N PHE A 215 -15.98 0.93 2.66
CA PHE A 215 -16.87 0.18 3.54
C PHE A 215 -17.66 -0.86 2.76
N GLN A 216 -17.67 -2.10 3.22
CA GLN A 216 -18.40 -3.24 2.61
C GLN A 216 -18.25 -3.38 1.08
N GLY A 217 -17.06 -3.13 0.57
CA GLY A 217 -16.73 -3.27 -0.85
C GLY A 217 -17.00 -2.03 -1.71
N GLU A 218 -17.41 -0.91 -1.12
CA GLU A 218 -17.75 0.34 -1.80
C GLU A 218 -16.88 1.49 -1.27
N ILE A 219 -16.57 2.49 -2.12
CA ILE A 219 -16.00 3.77 -1.67
C ILE A 219 -17.18 4.64 -1.26
N VAL A 220 -17.30 4.91 0.04
CA VAL A 220 -18.41 5.67 0.63
C VAL A 220 -18.12 7.17 0.75
N GLU A 221 -16.84 7.54 0.75
CA GLU A 221 -16.40 8.93 0.77
C GLU A 221 -14.99 9.05 0.20
N GLN A 222 -14.69 10.13 -0.51
CA GLN A 222 -13.35 10.47 -0.98
C GLN A 222 -13.14 11.97 -1.01
N GLY A 223 -11.93 12.42 -0.70
CA GLY A 223 -11.59 13.84 -0.69
C GLY A 223 -10.13 14.05 -0.26
N SER A 224 -9.69 15.29 -0.19
CA SER A 224 -8.41 15.66 0.40
C SER A 224 -8.36 15.25 1.87
N VAL A 225 -7.16 15.08 2.42
CA VAL A 225 -6.98 14.79 3.86
C VAL A 225 -7.72 15.83 4.69
N TYR A 226 -7.58 17.11 4.34
CA TYR A 226 -8.24 18.19 5.06
C TYR A 226 -9.78 18.06 5.08
N GLU A 227 -10.41 17.78 3.91
CA GLU A 227 -11.86 17.62 3.81
C GLU A 227 -12.36 16.45 4.66
N ILE A 228 -11.71 15.30 4.56
CA ILE A 228 -12.13 14.10 5.31
C ILE A 228 -11.97 14.27 6.82
N PHE A 229 -10.91 14.96 7.29
CA PHE A 229 -10.69 15.14 8.72
C PHE A 229 -11.54 16.24 9.34
N GLU A 230 -11.76 17.36 8.62
CA GLU A 230 -12.48 18.52 9.15
C GLU A 230 -13.98 18.45 8.90
N ASN A 231 -14.41 17.92 7.74
CA ASN A 231 -15.81 17.95 7.31
C ASN A 231 -16.29 16.58 6.77
N PRO A 232 -16.14 15.47 7.52
CA PRO A 232 -16.58 14.15 7.06
C PRO A 232 -18.10 14.15 6.85
N THR A 233 -18.55 13.79 5.65
CA THR A 233 -19.97 13.79 5.26
C THR A 233 -20.63 12.44 5.55
N HIS A 234 -19.90 11.32 5.33
CA HIS A 234 -20.45 9.99 5.53
C HIS A 234 -20.42 9.57 7.01
N ALA A 235 -21.48 8.89 7.47
CA ALA A 235 -21.60 8.46 8.87
C ALA A 235 -20.46 7.52 9.27
N TYR A 236 -20.06 6.59 8.39
CA TYR A 236 -18.96 5.66 8.63
C TYR A 236 -17.61 6.39 8.76
N THR A 237 -17.35 7.41 7.95
CA THR A 237 -16.12 8.22 8.05
C THR A 237 -16.05 8.94 9.40
N ARG A 238 -17.16 9.54 9.82
CA ARG A 238 -17.23 10.16 11.16
C ARG A 238 -16.92 9.16 12.26
N SER A 239 -17.42 7.96 12.09
CA SER A 239 -17.19 6.86 13.02
C SER A 239 -15.74 6.43 13.08
N LEU A 240 -15.09 6.25 11.93
CA LEU A 240 -13.66 5.94 11.82
C LEU A 240 -12.80 6.99 12.53
N LEU A 241 -13.09 8.27 12.30
CA LEU A 241 -12.36 9.38 12.92
C LEU A 241 -12.60 9.48 14.41
N ALA A 242 -13.81 9.17 14.90
CA ALA A 242 -14.12 9.15 16.32
C ALA A 242 -13.39 8.04 17.08
N ALA A 243 -12.97 6.97 16.40
CA ALA A 243 -12.17 5.90 16.97
C ALA A 243 -10.69 6.24 17.15
N VAL A 244 -10.20 7.33 16.52
CA VAL A 244 -8.81 7.79 16.69
C VAL A 244 -8.63 8.36 18.10
N PRO A 245 -7.70 7.81 18.90
CA PRO A 245 -7.44 8.31 20.24
C PRO A 245 -6.94 9.75 20.18
N ARG A 246 -7.68 10.69 20.78
CA ARG A 246 -7.20 12.07 20.96
C ARG A 246 -6.46 12.15 22.29
N LEU A 247 -5.26 12.74 22.29
CA LEU A 247 -4.53 13.03 23.52
C LEU A 247 -5.44 13.86 24.46
N GLY A 248 -5.70 13.33 25.66
CA GLY A 248 -6.58 13.97 26.65
C GLY A 248 -8.05 13.59 26.58
N SER A 249 -8.51 12.81 25.59
CA SER A 249 -9.94 12.41 25.47
C SER A 249 -10.45 11.52 26.63
N MET A 250 -9.52 10.93 27.41
CA MET A 250 -9.83 10.08 28.57
C MET A 250 -9.65 10.81 29.91
N ALA A 251 -9.27 12.09 29.94
CA ALA A 251 -8.91 12.79 31.18
C ALA A 251 -10.06 12.90 32.19
N GLU A 252 -11.33 12.72 31.77
CA GLU A 252 -12.52 12.82 32.63
C GLU A 252 -13.46 11.61 32.50
N LYS A 253 -13.06 10.50 31.83
CA LYS A 253 -13.93 9.33 31.62
C LYS A 253 -13.30 8.06 32.17
N GLU A 254 -14.02 7.30 32.99
CA GLU A 254 -13.57 6.00 33.52
C GLU A 254 -13.48 4.91 32.44
N HIS A 255 -14.27 5.02 31.37
CA HIS A 255 -14.27 4.07 30.24
C HIS A 255 -14.46 4.80 28.90
N PRO A 256 -13.82 4.30 27.79
CA PRO A 256 -14.09 4.82 26.46
C PRO A 256 -15.56 4.57 26.07
N GLU A 257 -16.17 5.50 25.35
CA GLU A 257 -17.51 5.32 24.80
C GLU A 257 -17.52 4.14 23.82
N LYS A 258 -18.45 3.20 24.03
CA LYS A 258 -18.63 2.09 23.10
C LYS A 258 -19.10 2.62 21.74
N PHE A 259 -18.38 2.22 20.73
CA PHE A 259 -18.65 2.59 19.34
C PHE A 259 -19.96 1.94 18.86
N PRO A 260 -20.92 2.65 18.28
CA PRO A 260 -22.24 2.12 17.91
C PRO A 260 -22.23 1.42 16.53
N ILE A 261 -21.26 0.54 16.25
CA ILE A 261 -21.15 -0.19 14.98
C ILE A 261 -22.45 -0.97 14.66
N ASP A 262 -23.08 -1.55 15.67
CA ASP A 262 -24.28 -2.37 15.49
C ASP A 262 -25.52 -1.56 15.02
N LYS A 263 -25.59 -0.27 15.39
CA LYS A 263 -26.68 0.61 14.93
C LYS A 263 -26.51 1.10 13.49
N MET A 264 -25.31 0.97 12.90
CA MET A 264 -25.04 1.39 11.52
C MET A 264 -25.35 0.30 10.49
N LYS A 265 -25.33 -0.98 10.89
CA LYS A 265 -25.70 -2.07 9.97
C LYS A 265 -27.18 -2.03 9.57
N ASP A 266 -28.03 -1.46 10.42
CA ASP A 266 -29.49 -1.40 10.20
C ASP A 266 -29.95 -0.11 9.49
N THR A 267 -29.07 0.87 9.27
CA THR A 267 -29.41 2.17 8.66
C THR A 267 -29.02 2.28 7.18
N PHE A 268 -28.41 1.27 6.60
CA PHE A 268 -28.02 1.27 5.18
C PHE A 268 -29.03 0.50 4.33
N GLU A 269 -30.01 1.20 3.76
CA GLU A 269 -30.71 0.68 2.58
C GLU A 269 -29.80 0.83 1.34
N PRO A 270 -29.59 -0.26 0.54
CA PRO A 270 -28.84 -0.16 -0.71
C PRO A 270 -29.65 0.63 -1.73
N GLY A 271 -29.36 1.89 -1.95
CA GLY A 271 -30.04 2.63 -3.01
C GLY A 271 -30.00 4.17 -2.99
N GLU A 272 -29.48 4.82 -1.98
CA GLU A 272 -29.53 6.31 -1.87
C GLU A 272 -28.36 7.08 -2.48
N LEU A 273 -27.55 6.47 -3.34
CA LEU A 273 -26.49 7.18 -4.08
C LEU A 273 -26.82 7.28 -5.57
N ARG A 274 -27.92 7.97 -5.92
CA ARG A 274 -28.13 8.55 -7.25
C ARG A 274 -28.56 10.02 -7.09
N GLY A 275 -27.59 10.90 -7.16
CA GLY A 275 -27.75 12.33 -7.23
C GLY A 275 -26.44 12.97 -7.66
#